data_4f594886911d15223386de66532cf082
#
_entry.id   4f594886911d15223386de66532cf082
#
_cell.length_a   1.000
_cell.length_b   1.000
_cell.length_c   1.000
_cell.angle_alpha   90.00
_cell.angle_beta   90.00
_cell.angle_gamma   90.00
#
_symmetry.space_group_name_H-M   'P 1'
#
loop_
_entity.id
_entity.type
_entity.pdbx_description
1 polymer ?
#
loop_
_entity_poly.entity_id
_entity_poly.type
_entity_poly.pdbx_seq_one_letter_code
_entity_poly.pdbx_strand_id
1 'polypeptide(L)'
;MIPTEAKNLSAPRVLAGSSGGLLRYTESAMASFVQIRNDHPAPLSLDEKQNLLLSRLSVLPSLIVALSGGADSAYLAWAAHRALASRALSITAISPSFSSYDRAQLENFIAHTGIRHEFVETREMENASYRANAGDRCYFCKDELFSVLDLLAQQRGIAALAYGVNADDTLDFRPGHRAASEHKVLSPLLDAQLRKSEIRQLSCRANLPTRDRPASACLSSRIPYGTEVTPERLGLVERGEAALRELGFRQFRVRLYDKMARVEIALDELPRALSPEMASAIASRLKTAGFLYVTLDLEGYRQGSLNSALPR
;
A
#
# COMPACT_ATOMS: atom_id res chain seq x y z
N MET A 1 -17.66 -28.34 -1.93
CA MET A 1 -18.39 -27.09 -1.69
C MET A 1 -18.32 -26.78 -0.22
N ILE A 2 -17.44 -25.87 0.19
CA ILE A 2 -17.32 -25.39 1.58
C ILE A 2 -17.64 -23.91 1.50
N PRO A 3 -18.64 -23.39 2.21
CA PRO A 3 -18.95 -21.96 2.18
C PRO A 3 -17.94 -21.20 3.04
N THR A 4 -17.19 -20.31 2.44
CA THR A 4 -16.34 -19.35 3.13
C THR A 4 -17.24 -18.20 3.58
N GLU A 5 -17.73 -18.25 4.81
CA GLU A 5 -18.37 -17.10 5.45
C GLU A 5 -17.32 -16.02 5.72
N ALA A 6 -17.31 -14.98 4.88
CA ALA A 6 -16.63 -13.74 5.18
C ALA A 6 -17.37 -13.06 6.33
N LYS A 7 -16.83 -13.13 7.53
CA LYS A 7 -17.32 -12.33 8.67
C LYS A 7 -17.00 -10.87 8.39
N ASN A 8 -17.98 -10.15 7.86
CA ASN A 8 -18.00 -8.68 7.84
C ASN A 8 -18.16 -8.19 9.28
N LEU A 9 -17.08 -7.81 9.92
CA LEU A 9 -17.11 -7.07 11.18
C LEU A 9 -17.28 -5.59 10.85
N SER A 10 -18.51 -5.09 10.97
CA SER A 10 -18.78 -3.65 10.99
C SER A 10 -18.04 -3.01 12.15
N ALA A 11 -17.29 -1.94 11.87
CA ALA A 11 -16.55 -1.19 12.87
C ALA A 11 -17.50 -0.63 13.96
N PRO A 12 -17.13 -0.69 15.24
CA PRO A 12 -17.93 -0.05 16.29
C PRO A 12 -17.94 1.46 16.10
N ARG A 13 -19.10 2.08 16.28
CA ARG A 13 -19.26 3.54 16.30
C ARG A 13 -18.39 4.12 17.43
N VAL A 14 -17.40 4.92 17.04
CA VAL A 14 -16.57 5.68 17.98
C VAL A 14 -17.41 6.84 18.50
N LEU A 15 -17.86 6.76 19.75
CA LEU A 15 -18.29 7.93 20.52
C LEU A 15 -17.02 8.70 20.89
N ALA A 16 -16.97 9.97 20.51
CA ALA A 16 -15.91 10.89 20.91
C ALA A 16 -15.90 11.04 22.44
N GLY A 17 -14.91 10.45 23.08
CA GLY A 17 -14.67 10.52 24.53
C GLY A 17 -13.17 10.68 24.77
N SER A 18 -12.84 11.87 25.21
CA SER A 18 -11.65 12.41 25.89
C SER A 18 -10.48 11.47 26.20
N SER A 19 -9.29 11.96 25.83
CA SER A 19 -7.97 11.84 26.46
C SER A 19 -7.30 10.46 26.57
N GLY A 20 -6.29 10.24 25.70
CA GLY A 20 -4.98 9.81 26.17
C GLY A 20 -4.80 8.37 26.63
N GLY A 21 -5.17 7.40 25.81
CA GLY A 21 -4.71 6.01 26.01
C GLY A 21 -3.68 5.60 24.97
N LEU A 22 -2.48 6.20 25.00
CA LEU A 22 -1.35 5.67 24.20
C LEU A 22 -1.11 4.22 24.62
N LEU A 23 -1.06 3.32 23.62
CA LEU A 23 -0.46 2.00 23.78
C LEU A 23 0.93 2.20 24.41
N ARG A 24 1.08 1.89 25.69
CA ARG A 24 2.40 1.74 26.28
C ARG A 24 2.92 0.40 25.78
N TYR A 25 3.66 0.43 24.65
CA TYR A 25 4.59 -0.66 24.36
C TYR A 25 5.37 -0.89 25.65
N THR A 26 5.45 -2.13 26.11
CA THR A 26 6.30 -2.38 27.27
C THR A 26 7.67 -1.89 26.85
N GLU A 27 8.27 -0.95 27.60
CA GLU A 27 9.57 -0.34 27.29
C GLU A 27 10.62 -1.42 26.99
N SER A 28 10.47 -2.60 27.56
CA SER A 28 11.28 -3.79 27.32
C SER A 28 11.21 -4.32 25.88
N ALA A 29 10.03 -4.39 25.24
CA ALA A 29 9.91 -4.91 23.87
C ALA A 29 10.47 -3.91 22.84
N MET A 30 10.28 -2.60 23.08
CA MET A 30 10.87 -1.55 22.24
C MET A 30 12.38 -1.45 22.46
N ALA A 31 12.87 -1.57 23.70
CA ALA A 31 14.29 -1.58 23.99
C ALA A 31 15.01 -2.76 23.33
N SER A 32 14.43 -3.96 23.35
CA SER A 32 14.99 -5.13 22.69
C SER A 32 15.04 -5.00 21.16
N PHE A 33 14.02 -4.37 20.55
CA PHE A 33 14.03 -4.10 19.11
C PHE A 33 15.07 -3.06 18.70
N VAL A 34 15.30 -2.03 19.54
CA VAL A 34 16.24 -0.92 19.27
C VAL A 34 17.68 -1.29 19.61
N GLN A 35 17.92 -2.17 20.60
CA GLN A 35 19.27 -2.51 21.09
C GLN A 35 20.12 -3.33 20.11
N ILE A 36 19.54 -3.92 19.06
CA ILE A 36 20.30 -4.54 17.97
C ILE A 36 20.78 -3.41 17.03
N ARG A 37 21.59 -2.49 17.54
CA ARG A 37 22.24 -1.44 16.74
C ARG A 37 23.48 -1.96 16.04
N ASN A 38 23.63 -1.51 14.81
CA ASN A 38 24.67 -1.87 13.86
C ASN A 38 26.06 -1.37 14.30
N ASP A 39 26.91 -2.25 14.77
CA ASP A 39 28.34 -2.05 14.87
C ASP A 39 29.10 -2.74 13.70
N HIS A 40 28.53 -2.65 12.47
CA HIS A 40 29.17 -3.26 11.31
C HIS A 40 29.83 -2.19 10.41
N PRO A 41 31.18 -2.20 10.30
CA PRO A 41 31.93 -1.26 9.45
C PRO A 41 31.80 -1.56 7.93
N ALA A 42 31.23 -2.70 7.53
CA ALA A 42 31.03 -3.09 6.15
C ALA A 42 29.54 -3.16 5.81
N PRO A 43 29.14 -2.89 4.55
CA PRO A 43 27.76 -3.06 4.13
C PRO A 43 27.32 -4.53 4.26
N LEU A 44 26.20 -4.76 4.93
CA LEU A 44 25.64 -6.10 5.14
C LEU A 44 25.30 -6.76 3.80
N SER A 45 25.60 -8.04 3.67
CA SER A 45 25.13 -8.89 2.58
C SER A 45 23.61 -9.06 2.64
N LEU A 46 23.00 -9.52 1.54
CA LEU A 46 21.56 -9.75 1.47
C LEU A 46 21.07 -10.74 2.53
N ASP A 47 21.83 -11.80 2.77
CA ASP A 47 21.49 -12.82 3.76
C ASP A 47 21.62 -12.31 5.20
N GLU A 48 22.63 -11.49 5.48
CA GLU A 48 22.76 -10.82 6.79
C GLU A 48 21.60 -9.85 7.04
N LYS A 49 21.17 -9.07 6.05
CA LYS A 49 20.00 -8.19 6.16
C LYS A 49 18.73 -8.98 6.39
N GLN A 50 18.53 -10.10 5.71
CA GLN A 50 17.38 -10.98 5.92
C GLN A 50 17.40 -11.57 7.34
N ASN A 51 18.54 -12.05 7.79
CA ASN A 51 18.70 -12.59 9.15
C ASN A 51 18.45 -11.52 10.22
N LEU A 52 18.94 -10.30 10.00
CA LEU A 52 18.70 -9.16 10.88
C LEU A 52 17.20 -8.82 10.96
N LEU A 53 16.48 -8.81 9.82
CA LEU A 53 15.04 -8.63 9.80
C LEU A 53 14.33 -9.71 10.62
N LEU A 54 14.62 -10.98 10.36
CA LEU A 54 13.96 -12.11 11.03
C LEU A 54 14.27 -12.13 12.54
N SER A 55 15.49 -11.85 12.94
CA SER A 55 15.89 -11.77 14.36
C SER A 55 15.15 -10.65 15.09
N ARG A 56 15.08 -9.45 14.49
CA ARG A 56 14.31 -8.33 15.07
C ARG A 56 12.82 -8.62 15.18
N LEU A 57 12.23 -9.28 14.19
CA LEU A 57 10.84 -9.68 14.26
C LEU A 57 10.59 -10.74 15.35
N SER A 58 11.48 -11.72 15.49
CA SER A 58 11.29 -12.86 16.40
C SER A 58 11.21 -12.49 17.88
N VAL A 59 11.83 -11.37 18.29
CA VAL A 59 11.81 -10.91 19.70
C VAL A 59 10.52 -10.19 20.08
N LEU A 60 9.66 -9.87 19.10
CA LEU A 60 8.38 -9.22 19.38
C LEU A 60 7.39 -10.24 19.98
N PRO A 61 6.64 -9.87 21.04
CA PRO A 61 5.59 -10.72 21.59
C PRO A 61 4.49 -11.04 20.58
N SER A 62 4.04 -10.03 19.83
CA SER A 62 3.04 -10.14 18.74
C SER A 62 3.09 -8.90 17.86
N LEU A 63 2.60 -9.01 16.62
CA LEU A 63 2.73 -7.95 15.62
C LEU A 63 1.51 -7.86 14.71
N ILE A 64 1.01 -6.65 14.47
CA ILE A 64 0.17 -6.34 13.31
C ILE A 64 1.05 -5.76 12.20
N VAL A 65 0.93 -6.29 10.99
CA VAL A 65 1.56 -5.75 9.78
C VAL A 65 0.51 -5.07 8.92
N ALA A 66 0.68 -3.76 8.65
CA ALA A 66 -0.13 -3.04 7.69
C ALA A 66 0.21 -3.51 6.26
N LEU A 67 -0.65 -4.35 5.68
CA LEU A 67 -0.45 -5.00 4.39
C LEU A 67 -1.22 -4.27 3.29
N SER A 68 -0.51 -3.49 2.47
CA SER A 68 -1.11 -2.75 1.34
C SER A 68 -1.22 -3.56 0.05
N GLY A 69 -0.70 -4.78 0.03
CA GLY A 69 -0.57 -5.63 -1.17
C GLY A 69 0.59 -5.24 -2.10
N GLY A 70 1.37 -4.21 -1.83
CA GLY A 70 2.63 -3.93 -2.52
C GLY A 70 3.73 -4.92 -2.14
N ALA A 71 4.79 -5.04 -2.99
CA ALA A 71 5.86 -6.01 -2.80
C ALA A 71 6.53 -5.91 -1.41
N ASP A 72 6.78 -4.69 -0.92
CA ASP A 72 7.48 -4.46 0.34
C ASP A 72 6.63 -4.91 1.55
N SER A 73 5.36 -4.47 1.61
CA SER A 73 4.45 -4.88 2.69
C SER A 73 4.11 -6.37 2.65
N ALA A 74 4.05 -6.98 1.46
CA ALA A 74 3.84 -8.40 1.28
C ALA A 74 5.05 -9.22 1.78
N TYR A 75 6.26 -8.78 1.45
CA TYR A 75 7.47 -9.42 1.96
C TYR A 75 7.57 -9.30 3.49
N LEU A 76 7.27 -8.11 4.05
CA LEU A 76 7.25 -7.91 5.51
C LEU A 76 6.22 -8.82 6.19
N ALA A 77 5.00 -8.93 5.63
CA ALA A 77 3.96 -9.80 6.16
C ALA A 77 4.37 -11.29 6.15
N TRP A 78 4.99 -11.75 5.07
CA TRP A 78 5.55 -13.09 4.97
C TRP A 78 6.68 -13.32 5.98
N ALA A 79 7.64 -12.38 6.10
CA ALA A 79 8.74 -12.46 7.05
C ALA A 79 8.25 -12.47 8.51
N ALA A 80 7.26 -11.64 8.82
CA ALA A 80 6.63 -11.62 10.14
C ALA A 80 5.93 -12.95 10.47
N HIS A 81 5.21 -13.52 9.51
CA HIS A 81 4.60 -14.85 9.69
C HIS A 81 5.65 -15.93 9.90
N ARG A 82 6.77 -15.90 9.17
CA ARG A 82 7.90 -16.82 9.36
C ARG A 82 8.55 -16.71 10.75
N ALA A 83 8.70 -15.49 11.26
CA ALA A 83 9.34 -15.25 12.56
C ALA A 83 8.41 -15.48 13.77
N LEU A 84 7.12 -15.21 13.62
CA LEU A 84 6.16 -15.12 14.73
C LEU A 84 5.03 -16.15 14.66
N ALA A 85 4.84 -16.81 13.51
CA ALA A 85 3.74 -17.75 13.26
C ALA A 85 2.37 -17.11 13.59
N SER A 86 1.58 -17.71 14.49
CA SER A 86 0.25 -17.21 14.91
C SER A 86 0.27 -15.86 15.64
N ARG A 87 1.43 -15.42 16.11
CA ARG A 87 1.60 -14.12 16.79
C ARG A 87 1.70 -12.94 15.81
N ALA A 88 1.81 -13.19 14.49
CA ALA A 88 1.72 -12.18 13.44
C ALA A 88 0.31 -12.15 12.86
N LEU A 89 -0.27 -10.95 12.71
CA LEU A 89 -1.51 -10.69 12.02
C LEU A 89 -1.28 -9.63 10.96
N SER A 90 -1.59 -9.93 9.70
CA SER A 90 -1.57 -8.93 8.64
C SER A 90 -2.94 -8.31 8.48
N ILE A 91 -3.02 -6.98 8.35
CA ILE A 91 -4.29 -6.27 8.18
C ILE A 91 -4.21 -5.37 6.95
N THR A 92 -5.26 -5.43 6.14
CA THR A 92 -5.43 -4.55 4.98
C THR A 92 -6.66 -3.67 5.17
N ALA A 93 -6.46 -2.36 5.04
CA ALA A 93 -7.55 -1.40 5.00
C ALA A 93 -8.30 -1.49 3.67
N ILE A 94 -9.63 -1.52 3.73
CA ILE A 94 -10.53 -1.42 2.59
C ILE A 94 -11.23 -0.07 2.64
N SER A 95 -11.16 0.64 1.52
CA SER A 95 -11.90 1.88 1.27
C SER A 95 -12.15 2.01 -0.22
N PRO A 96 -12.92 3.00 -0.69
CA PRO A 96 -13.10 3.25 -2.12
C PRO A 96 -11.80 3.53 -2.89
N SER A 97 -10.69 3.83 -2.20
CA SER A 97 -9.38 4.06 -2.82
C SER A 97 -8.61 2.76 -3.11
N PHE A 98 -9.06 1.62 -2.57
CA PHE A 98 -8.45 0.30 -2.76
C PHE A 98 -9.18 -0.45 -3.87
N SER A 99 -8.49 -0.72 -5.00
CA SER A 99 -9.15 -1.29 -6.18
C SER A 99 -9.53 -2.78 -5.99
N SER A 100 -10.59 -3.21 -6.67
CA SER A 100 -11.01 -4.61 -6.72
C SER A 100 -9.90 -5.52 -7.29
N TYR A 101 -9.14 -5.01 -8.26
CA TYR A 101 -7.97 -5.71 -8.78
C TYR A 101 -6.88 -5.93 -7.72
N ASP A 102 -6.53 -4.89 -6.97
CA ASP A 102 -5.53 -5.00 -5.90
C ASP A 102 -6.01 -5.95 -4.80
N ARG A 103 -7.31 -5.94 -4.52
CA ARG A 103 -7.95 -6.89 -3.59
C ARG A 103 -7.79 -8.34 -4.07
N ALA A 104 -8.15 -8.64 -5.31
CA ALA A 104 -8.01 -9.99 -5.85
C ALA A 104 -6.54 -10.49 -5.85
N GLN A 105 -5.58 -9.61 -6.17
CA GLN A 105 -4.16 -9.93 -6.11
C GLN A 105 -3.69 -10.19 -4.68
N LEU A 106 -4.22 -9.45 -3.71
CA LEU A 106 -3.92 -9.66 -2.30
C LEU A 106 -4.50 -10.97 -1.78
N GLU A 107 -5.75 -11.29 -2.12
CA GLU A 107 -6.40 -12.55 -1.77
C GLU A 107 -5.62 -13.76 -2.32
N ASN A 108 -5.11 -13.66 -3.55
CA ASN A 108 -4.20 -14.67 -4.11
C ASN A 108 -2.89 -14.80 -3.31
N PHE A 109 -2.28 -13.67 -2.90
CA PHE A 109 -1.09 -13.70 -2.05
C PHE A 109 -1.35 -14.36 -0.69
N ILE A 110 -2.47 -14.05 -0.05
CA ILE A 110 -2.89 -14.64 1.24
C ILE A 110 -3.08 -16.14 1.09
N ALA A 111 -3.81 -16.59 0.06
CA ALA A 111 -4.04 -17.99 -0.22
C ALA A 111 -2.73 -18.76 -0.49
N HIS A 112 -1.80 -18.13 -1.25
CA HIS A 112 -0.51 -18.74 -1.55
C HIS A 112 0.40 -18.88 -0.33
N THR A 113 0.41 -17.88 0.56
CA THR A 113 1.35 -17.83 1.69
C THR A 113 0.79 -18.42 2.99
N GLY A 114 -0.52 -18.56 3.11
CA GLY A 114 -1.20 -19.02 4.32
C GLY A 114 -1.04 -18.08 5.53
N ILE A 115 -0.67 -16.82 5.32
CA ILE A 115 -0.52 -15.85 6.42
C ILE A 115 -1.86 -15.58 7.07
N ARG A 116 -1.85 -15.32 8.37
CA ARG A 116 -3.04 -14.85 9.08
C ARG A 116 -3.33 -13.42 8.65
N HIS A 117 -4.55 -13.18 8.15
CA HIS A 117 -4.94 -11.91 7.57
C HIS A 117 -6.39 -11.54 7.89
N GLU A 118 -6.64 -10.24 8.03
CA GLU A 118 -7.98 -9.66 8.16
C GLU A 118 -8.10 -8.39 7.32
N PHE A 119 -9.31 -8.13 6.80
CA PHE A 119 -9.67 -6.86 6.21
C PHE A 119 -10.35 -5.97 7.25
N VAL A 120 -10.06 -4.67 7.23
CA VAL A 120 -10.72 -3.65 8.05
C VAL A 120 -11.18 -2.49 7.18
N GLU A 121 -12.33 -1.93 7.49
CA GLU A 121 -12.80 -0.72 6.81
C GLU A 121 -12.15 0.51 7.43
N THR A 122 -11.74 1.46 6.59
CA THR A 122 -11.25 2.78 6.99
C THR A 122 -12.14 3.87 6.41
N ARG A 123 -12.21 5.02 7.11
CA ARG A 123 -13.13 6.11 6.80
C ARG A 123 -12.43 7.39 6.37
N GLU A 124 -11.28 7.27 5.75
CA GLU A 124 -10.55 8.45 5.25
C GLU A 124 -11.40 9.31 4.32
N MET A 125 -12.41 8.72 3.64
CA MET A 125 -13.35 9.48 2.80
C MET A 125 -14.29 10.41 3.58
N GLU A 126 -14.46 10.21 4.89
CA GLU A 126 -15.20 11.13 5.75
C GLU A 126 -14.35 12.35 6.14
N ASN A 127 -13.02 12.26 6.02
CA ASN A 127 -12.09 13.34 6.33
C ASN A 127 -12.04 14.36 5.21
N ALA A 128 -12.44 15.61 5.49
CA ALA A 128 -12.44 16.71 4.51
C ALA A 128 -11.05 17.02 3.96
N SER A 129 -10.00 16.94 4.80
CA SER A 129 -8.61 17.17 4.39
C SER A 129 -8.10 16.08 3.45
N TYR A 130 -8.51 14.83 3.64
CA TYR A 130 -8.23 13.76 2.68
C TYR A 130 -8.91 14.04 1.34
N ARG A 131 -10.22 14.37 1.36
CA ARG A 131 -10.98 14.64 0.13
C ARG A 131 -10.46 15.84 -0.64
N ALA A 132 -10.00 16.87 0.05
CA ALA A 132 -9.42 18.07 -0.58
C ALA A 132 -8.22 17.74 -1.48
N ASN A 133 -7.60 16.58 -1.30
CA ASN A 133 -6.53 16.07 -2.16
C ASN A 133 -5.35 17.05 -2.30
N ALA A 134 -4.98 17.68 -1.22
CA ALA A 134 -3.75 18.47 -1.14
C ALA A 134 -2.49 17.57 -1.12
N GLY A 135 -1.30 18.14 -1.14
CA GLY A 135 -0.03 17.39 -1.17
C GLY A 135 0.18 16.45 0.03
N ASP A 136 -0.55 16.66 1.12
CA ASP A 136 -0.50 15.90 2.37
C ASP A 136 -1.59 14.81 2.50
N ARG A 137 -2.42 14.56 1.47
CA ARG A 137 -3.48 13.54 1.49
C ARG A 137 -3.01 12.20 2.06
N CYS A 138 -1.79 11.76 1.72
CA CYS A 138 -1.24 10.49 2.18
C CYS A 138 -1.01 10.46 3.70
N TYR A 139 -0.83 11.62 4.34
CA TYR A 139 -0.78 11.70 5.80
C TYR A 139 -2.12 11.30 6.39
N PHE A 140 -3.22 11.93 5.97
CA PHE A 140 -4.56 11.66 6.52
C PHE A 140 -5.00 10.21 6.27
N CYS A 141 -4.66 9.62 5.12
CA CYS A 141 -4.92 8.21 4.84
C CYS A 141 -4.16 7.27 5.79
N LYS A 142 -2.89 7.60 6.09
CA LYS A 142 -2.07 6.78 7.00
C LYS A 142 -2.44 6.99 8.46
N ASP A 143 -2.78 8.19 8.84
CA ASP A 143 -3.26 8.54 10.19
C ASP A 143 -4.53 7.77 10.53
N GLU A 144 -5.53 7.76 9.64
CA GLU A 144 -6.74 6.95 9.78
C GLU A 144 -6.42 5.45 9.88
N LEU A 145 -5.58 4.92 8.97
CA LEU A 145 -5.17 3.52 9.01
C LEU A 145 -4.56 3.16 10.36
N PHE A 146 -3.57 3.93 10.82
CA PHE A 146 -2.86 3.61 12.05
C PHE A 146 -3.73 3.80 13.27
N SER A 147 -4.66 4.76 13.30
CA SER A 147 -5.66 4.90 14.36
C SER A 147 -6.54 3.65 14.49
N VAL A 148 -7.01 3.10 13.36
CA VAL A 148 -7.79 1.85 13.36
C VAL A 148 -6.94 0.68 13.83
N LEU A 149 -5.69 0.57 13.40
CA LEU A 149 -4.79 -0.51 13.79
C LEU A 149 -4.38 -0.42 15.26
N ASP A 150 -4.16 0.78 15.81
CA ASP A 150 -3.87 1.02 17.22
C ASP A 150 -5.04 0.54 18.10
N LEU A 151 -6.27 0.89 17.72
CA LEU A 151 -7.46 0.44 18.44
C LEU A 151 -7.59 -1.10 18.43
N LEU A 152 -7.37 -1.72 17.29
CA LEU A 152 -7.40 -3.19 17.16
C LEU A 152 -6.29 -3.86 17.98
N ALA A 153 -5.09 -3.29 17.96
CA ALA A 153 -3.97 -3.79 18.75
C ALA A 153 -4.27 -3.74 20.25
N GLN A 154 -4.85 -2.62 20.74
CA GLN A 154 -5.29 -2.49 22.13
C GLN A 154 -6.34 -3.54 22.51
N GLN A 155 -7.39 -3.66 21.69
CA GLN A 155 -8.49 -4.61 21.96
C GLN A 155 -8.03 -6.07 22.00
N ARG A 156 -6.97 -6.41 21.25
CA ARG A 156 -6.48 -7.79 21.10
C ARG A 156 -5.20 -8.08 21.88
N GLY A 157 -4.66 -7.10 22.61
CA GLY A 157 -3.41 -7.24 23.34
C GLY A 157 -2.20 -7.48 22.43
N ILE A 158 -2.21 -6.93 21.21
CA ILE A 158 -1.08 -7.05 20.28
C ILE A 158 -0.04 -5.97 20.58
N ALA A 159 1.23 -6.38 20.67
CA ALA A 159 2.30 -5.55 21.24
C ALA A 159 2.85 -4.48 20.30
N ALA A 160 2.77 -4.66 18.99
CA ALA A 160 3.41 -3.75 18.04
C ALA A 160 2.68 -3.68 16.70
N LEU A 161 2.89 -2.55 15.99
CA LEU A 161 2.48 -2.33 14.60
C LEU A 161 3.72 -2.18 13.72
N ALA A 162 3.66 -2.66 12.47
CA ALA A 162 4.70 -2.45 11.48
C ALA A 162 4.14 -2.15 10.10
N TYR A 163 4.91 -1.44 9.25
CA TYR A 163 4.56 -1.17 7.88
C TYR A 163 5.78 -1.34 6.94
N GLY A 164 5.50 -1.52 5.64
CA GLY A 164 6.49 -1.91 4.65
C GLY A 164 7.25 -0.74 4.03
N VAL A 165 7.88 0.14 4.84
CA VAL A 165 8.83 1.13 4.35
C VAL A 165 10.21 0.51 4.22
N ASN A 166 10.94 0.83 3.15
CA ASN A 166 12.26 0.30 2.82
C ASN A 166 13.34 1.40 2.81
N ALA A 167 14.61 1.02 2.62
CA ALA A 167 15.73 1.96 2.69
C ALA A 167 15.73 3.02 1.57
N ASP A 168 15.13 2.73 0.41
CA ASP A 168 15.06 3.70 -0.70
C ASP A 168 13.97 4.77 -0.47
N ASP A 169 12.98 4.49 0.41
CA ASP A 169 11.87 5.42 0.70
C ASP A 169 12.30 6.63 1.55
N THR A 170 13.46 6.59 2.18
CA THR A 170 14.01 7.71 3.00
C THR A 170 14.44 8.90 2.15
N LEU A 171 14.64 8.70 0.84
CA LEU A 171 15.05 9.74 -0.10
C LEU A 171 13.87 10.55 -0.65
N ASP A 172 12.63 10.16 -0.33
CA ASP A 172 11.42 10.70 -0.92
C ASP A 172 10.59 11.47 0.11
N PHE A 173 10.04 12.64 -0.26
CA PHE A 173 9.08 13.36 0.58
C PHE A 173 7.77 12.55 0.64
N ARG A 174 7.51 11.91 1.78
CA ARG A 174 6.30 11.10 1.99
C ARG A 174 5.57 11.52 3.26
N PRO A 175 4.51 12.32 3.13
CA PRO A 175 3.70 12.75 4.27
C PRO A 175 3.22 11.60 5.17
N GLY A 176 2.99 10.41 4.60
CA GLY A 176 2.59 9.22 5.35
C GLY A 176 3.64 8.69 6.34
N HIS A 177 4.93 9.03 6.20
CA HIS A 177 5.97 8.66 7.19
C HIS A 177 5.79 9.43 8.49
N ARG A 178 5.30 10.69 8.43
CA ARG A 178 4.99 11.48 9.62
C ARG A 178 3.91 10.78 10.46
N ALA A 179 2.81 10.34 9.85
CA ALA A 179 1.77 9.59 10.54
C ALA A 179 2.31 8.31 11.18
N ALA A 180 3.16 7.53 10.46
CA ALA A 180 3.77 6.34 11.03
C ALA A 180 4.64 6.63 12.26
N SER A 181 5.39 7.74 12.26
CA SER A 181 6.19 8.19 13.38
C SER A 181 5.33 8.61 14.58
N GLU A 182 4.26 9.36 14.35
CA GLU A 182 3.32 9.80 15.37
C GLU A 182 2.64 8.62 16.08
N HIS A 183 2.29 7.57 15.31
CA HIS A 183 1.74 6.31 15.81
C HIS A 183 2.79 5.29 16.27
N LYS A 184 4.09 5.65 16.27
CA LYS A 184 5.21 4.76 16.67
C LYS A 184 5.20 3.41 15.95
N VAL A 185 4.83 3.39 14.68
CA VAL A 185 4.79 2.18 13.85
C VAL A 185 6.20 1.77 13.47
N LEU A 186 6.54 0.51 13.68
CA LEU A 186 7.86 -0.05 13.38
C LEU A 186 8.12 -0.11 11.87
N SER A 187 9.41 0.03 11.51
CA SER A 187 9.91 0.04 10.12
C SER A 187 10.93 -1.08 9.88
N PRO A 188 10.60 -2.37 10.06
CA PRO A 188 11.58 -3.45 10.14
C PRO A 188 12.45 -3.62 8.88
N LEU A 189 11.89 -3.35 7.67
CA LEU A 189 12.65 -3.42 6.42
C LEU A 189 13.69 -2.29 6.34
N LEU A 190 13.32 -1.07 6.75
CA LEU A 190 14.21 0.07 6.83
C LEU A 190 15.33 -0.18 7.86
N ASP A 191 14.95 -0.68 9.03
CA ASP A 191 15.90 -0.99 10.10
C ASP A 191 16.89 -2.10 9.71
N ALA A 192 16.47 -3.05 8.85
CA ALA A 192 17.34 -4.06 8.26
C ALA A 192 18.09 -3.54 7.00
N GLN A 193 17.98 -2.25 6.67
CA GLN A 193 18.63 -1.61 5.52
C GLN A 193 18.30 -2.28 4.19
N LEU A 194 17.10 -2.88 4.08
CA LEU A 194 16.65 -3.54 2.85
C LEU A 194 16.15 -2.52 1.82
N ARG A 195 16.77 -2.58 0.64
CA ARG A 195 16.36 -1.79 -0.53
C ARG A 195 15.29 -2.52 -1.33
N LYS A 196 14.57 -1.80 -2.16
CA LYS A 196 13.50 -2.34 -3.00
C LYS A 196 13.96 -3.46 -3.94
N SER A 197 15.15 -3.34 -4.52
CA SER A 197 15.75 -4.40 -5.35
C SER A 197 16.05 -5.67 -4.55
N GLU A 198 16.54 -5.51 -3.32
CA GLU A 198 16.85 -6.62 -2.41
C GLU A 198 15.57 -7.32 -1.92
N ILE A 199 14.54 -6.55 -1.59
CA ILE A 199 13.22 -7.09 -1.22
C ILE A 199 12.64 -7.92 -2.37
N ARG A 200 12.78 -7.47 -3.63
CA ARG A 200 12.36 -8.24 -4.81
C ARG A 200 13.13 -9.54 -4.96
N GLN A 201 14.46 -9.52 -4.76
CA GLN A 201 15.29 -10.73 -4.79
C GLN A 201 14.87 -11.73 -3.71
N LEU A 202 14.65 -11.26 -2.47
CA LEU A 202 14.19 -12.08 -1.36
C LEU A 202 12.78 -12.62 -1.60
N SER A 203 11.89 -11.81 -2.18
CA SER A 203 10.53 -12.23 -2.59
C SER A 203 10.59 -13.33 -3.68
N CYS A 204 11.56 -13.23 -4.60
CA CYS A 204 11.79 -14.26 -5.61
C CYS A 204 12.28 -15.57 -4.96
N ARG A 205 13.27 -15.51 -4.06
CA ARG A 205 13.75 -16.67 -3.28
C ARG A 205 12.63 -17.35 -2.49
N ALA A 206 11.71 -16.56 -1.95
CA ALA A 206 10.55 -17.02 -1.20
C ALA A 206 9.36 -17.44 -2.10
N ASN A 207 9.51 -17.37 -3.42
CA ASN A 207 8.46 -17.67 -4.41
C ASN A 207 7.15 -16.89 -4.17
N LEU A 208 7.24 -15.62 -3.75
CA LEU A 208 6.06 -14.81 -3.51
C LEU A 208 5.45 -14.31 -4.84
N PRO A 209 4.12 -14.34 -5.00
CA PRO A 209 3.45 -13.86 -6.23
C PRO A 209 3.60 -12.36 -6.46
N THR A 210 3.99 -11.61 -5.42
CA THR A 210 4.18 -10.15 -5.45
C THR A 210 5.57 -9.71 -5.93
N ARG A 211 6.51 -10.63 -6.18
CA ARG A 211 7.91 -10.35 -6.54
C ARG A 211 8.07 -9.42 -7.75
N ASP A 212 7.25 -9.63 -8.78
CA ASP A 212 7.31 -8.89 -10.05
C ASP A 212 6.21 -7.81 -10.14
N ARG A 213 5.46 -7.59 -9.03
CA ARG A 213 4.35 -6.65 -9.03
C ARG A 213 4.87 -5.22 -9.20
N PRO A 214 4.35 -4.46 -10.19
CA PRO A 214 4.64 -3.04 -10.31
C PRO A 214 4.23 -2.28 -9.05
N ALA A 215 4.85 -1.14 -8.79
CA ALA A 215 4.42 -0.25 -7.71
C ALA A 215 2.94 0.12 -7.90
N SER A 216 2.10 -0.32 -6.97
CA SER A 216 0.67 -0.02 -6.96
C SER A 216 0.40 1.08 -5.94
N ALA A 217 0.10 2.27 -6.43
CA ALA A 217 -0.44 3.33 -5.60
C ALA A 217 -1.98 3.23 -5.58
N CYS A 218 -2.63 3.76 -4.54
CA CYS A 218 -4.09 3.76 -4.41
C CYS A 218 -4.78 4.53 -5.58
N LEU A 219 -6.05 4.26 -5.85
CA LEU A 219 -6.81 4.93 -6.92
C LEU A 219 -6.80 6.45 -6.78
N SER A 220 -6.78 6.99 -5.56
CA SER A 220 -6.71 8.44 -5.30
C SER A 220 -5.48 9.10 -5.92
N SER A 221 -4.39 8.36 -6.12
CA SER A 221 -3.19 8.88 -6.79
C SER A 221 -3.39 9.17 -8.29
N ARG A 222 -4.54 8.81 -8.87
CA ARG A 222 -4.90 9.10 -10.27
C ARG A 222 -5.65 10.42 -10.40
N ILE A 223 -6.07 11.00 -9.29
CA ILE A 223 -6.78 12.26 -9.24
C ILE A 223 -5.76 13.37 -9.01
N PRO A 224 -5.69 14.39 -9.89
CA PRO A 224 -4.76 15.51 -9.75
C PRO A 224 -4.93 16.24 -8.42
N TYR A 225 -3.83 16.72 -7.85
CA TYR A 225 -3.87 17.54 -6.63
C TYR A 225 -4.81 18.73 -6.78
N GLY A 226 -5.54 19.06 -5.72
CA GLY A 226 -6.57 20.09 -5.70
C GLY A 226 -7.92 19.70 -6.32
N THR A 227 -8.00 18.51 -6.94
CA THR A 227 -9.29 17.94 -7.37
C THR A 227 -9.80 17.02 -6.26
N GLU A 228 -11.02 17.27 -5.78
CA GLU A 228 -11.62 16.50 -4.69
C GLU A 228 -11.67 15.01 -5.01
N VAL A 229 -11.27 14.16 -4.04
CA VAL A 229 -11.43 12.71 -4.11
C VAL A 229 -12.84 12.33 -3.69
N THR A 230 -13.59 11.71 -4.60
CA THR A 230 -14.93 11.20 -4.32
C THR A 230 -15.06 9.72 -4.76
N PRO A 231 -15.98 8.94 -4.16
CA PRO A 231 -16.22 7.56 -4.58
C PRO A 231 -16.52 7.43 -6.07
N GLU A 232 -17.27 8.38 -6.64
CA GLU A 232 -17.66 8.39 -8.06
C GLU A 232 -16.43 8.53 -8.96
N ARG A 233 -15.51 9.45 -8.61
CA ARG A 233 -14.26 9.68 -9.33
C ARG A 233 -13.32 8.47 -9.24
N LEU A 234 -13.23 7.86 -8.05
CA LEU A 234 -12.44 6.64 -7.84
C LEU A 234 -13.00 5.48 -8.66
N GLY A 235 -14.32 5.29 -8.66
CA GLY A 235 -14.99 4.25 -9.46
C GLY A 235 -14.81 4.48 -10.97
N LEU A 236 -14.81 5.74 -11.43
CA LEU A 236 -14.53 6.05 -12.84
C LEU A 236 -13.09 5.67 -13.23
N VAL A 237 -12.12 6.02 -12.40
CA VAL A 237 -10.70 5.63 -12.59
C VAL A 237 -10.57 4.12 -12.60
N GLU A 238 -11.18 3.42 -11.67
CA GLU A 238 -11.11 1.97 -11.55
C GLU A 238 -11.64 1.27 -12.80
N ARG A 239 -12.82 1.69 -13.30
CA ARG A 239 -13.40 1.16 -14.56
C ARG A 239 -12.49 1.43 -15.75
N GLY A 240 -11.87 2.62 -15.81
CA GLY A 240 -10.90 2.95 -16.86
C GLY A 240 -9.66 2.07 -16.81
N GLU A 241 -9.10 1.83 -15.62
CA GLU A 241 -7.94 0.95 -15.46
C GLU A 241 -8.29 -0.53 -15.72
N ALA A 242 -9.51 -0.97 -15.38
CA ALA A 242 -10.01 -2.30 -15.73
C ALA A 242 -10.09 -2.47 -17.25
N ALA A 243 -10.63 -1.49 -17.98
CA ALA A 243 -10.72 -1.53 -19.43
C ALA A 243 -9.34 -1.65 -20.13
N LEU A 244 -8.32 -0.93 -19.64
CA LEU A 244 -6.96 -1.06 -20.18
C LEU A 244 -6.35 -2.43 -19.87
N ARG A 245 -6.64 -3.00 -18.71
CA ARG A 245 -6.18 -4.33 -18.33
C ARG A 245 -6.82 -5.41 -19.20
N GLU A 246 -8.11 -5.29 -19.51
CA GLU A 246 -8.81 -6.18 -20.45
C GLU A 246 -8.23 -6.11 -21.88
N LEU A 247 -7.72 -4.94 -22.29
CA LEU A 247 -7.01 -4.76 -23.55
C LEU A 247 -5.57 -5.32 -23.49
N GLY A 248 -5.15 -5.92 -22.36
CA GLY A 248 -3.87 -6.61 -22.20
C GLY A 248 -2.68 -5.69 -21.91
N PHE A 249 -2.91 -4.45 -21.46
CA PHE A 249 -1.84 -3.60 -20.96
C PHE A 249 -1.43 -4.01 -19.54
N ARG A 250 -0.13 -3.96 -19.24
CA ARG A 250 0.43 -4.42 -17.96
C ARG A 250 0.79 -3.27 -17.03
N GLN A 251 1.40 -2.21 -17.56
CA GLN A 251 1.83 -1.06 -16.75
C GLN A 251 1.28 0.24 -17.34
N PHE A 252 0.31 0.79 -16.65
CA PHE A 252 -0.43 1.98 -17.08
C PHE A 252 -1.03 2.74 -15.90
N ARG A 253 -1.55 3.94 -16.17
CA ARG A 253 -2.41 4.72 -15.26
C ARG A 253 -3.48 5.45 -16.07
N VAL A 254 -4.66 5.59 -15.49
CA VAL A 254 -5.71 6.46 -15.99
C VAL A 254 -5.83 7.66 -15.05
N ARG A 255 -5.32 8.81 -15.46
CA ARG A 255 -5.45 10.05 -14.69
C ARG A 255 -6.75 10.74 -15.04
N LEU A 256 -7.50 11.16 -14.02
CA LEU A 256 -8.81 11.80 -14.19
C LEU A 256 -8.68 13.32 -14.12
N TYR A 257 -8.86 13.99 -15.24
CA TYR A 257 -8.98 15.46 -15.33
C TYR A 257 -10.43 15.81 -15.70
N ASP A 258 -11.26 16.12 -14.69
CA ASP A 258 -12.70 16.29 -14.82
C ASP A 258 -13.37 15.09 -15.52
N LYS A 259 -13.73 15.19 -16.79
CA LYS A 259 -14.31 14.11 -17.61
C LYS A 259 -13.32 13.51 -18.62
N MET A 260 -12.05 13.89 -18.55
CA MET A 260 -11.02 13.44 -19.46
C MET A 260 -10.12 12.39 -18.80
N ALA A 261 -9.90 11.28 -19.51
CA ALA A 261 -8.88 10.31 -19.20
C ALA A 261 -7.56 10.74 -19.85
N ARG A 262 -6.50 11.01 -19.07
CA ARG A 262 -5.12 11.02 -19.55
C ARG A 262 -4.52 9.65 -19.26
N VAL A 263 -4.32 8.88 -20.31
CA VAL A 263 -3.79 7.51 -20.24
C VAL A 263 -2.28 7.56 -20.30
N GLU A 264 -1.62 6.99 -19.30
CA GLU A 264 -0.18 6.79 -19.25
C GLU A 264 0.08 5.27 -19.43
N ILE A 265 0.85 4.87 -20.44
CA ILE A 265 1.17 3.46 -20.76
C ILE A 265 2.70 3.31 -20.77
N ALA A 266 3.22 2.18 -20.30
CA ALA A 266 4.65 1.91 -20.32
C ALA A 266 5.25 2.09 -21.73
N LEU A 267 6.47 2.63 -21.80
CA LEU A 267 7.09 3.00 -23.08
C LEU A 267 7.27 1.82 -24.04
N ASP A 268 7.47 0.61 -23.51
CA ASP A 268 7.56 -0.63 -24.31
C ASP A 268 6.20 -1.07 -24.89
N GLU A 269 5.09 -0.66 -24.27
CA GLU A 269 3.73 -0.94 -24.73
C GLU A 269 3.12 0.23 -25.56
N LEU A 270 3.75 1.42 -25.51
CA LEU A 270 3.25 2.64 -26.15
C LEU A 270 3.08 2.52 -27.68
N PRO A 271 4.01 1.89 -28.45
CA PRO A 271 3.82 1.69 -29.89
C PRO A 271 2.54 0.90 -30.22
N ARG A 272 2.18 -0.10 -29.39
CA ARG A 272 0.94 -0.85 -29.54
C ARG A 272 -0.28 0.04 -29.31
N ALA A 273 -0.23 0.90 -28.29
CA ALA A 273 -1.33 1.81 -27.96
C ALA A 273 -1.58 2.86 -29.05
N LEU A 274 -0.54 3.21 -29.83
CA LEU A 274 -0.61 4.19 -30.90
C LEU A 274 -1.09 3.60 -32.25
N SER A 275 -1.22 2.27 -32.38
CA SER A 275 -1.84 1.72 -33.59
C SER A 275 -3.29 2.18 -33.71
N PRO A 276 -3.78 2.45 -34.94
CA PRO A 276 -5.14 2.96 -35.15
C PRO A 276 -6.24 2.08 -34.53
N GLU A 277 -6.08 0.78 -34.62
CA GLU A 277 -7.01 -0.22 -34.08
C GLU A 277 -7.04 -0.18 -32.54
N MET A 278 -5.86 -0.16 -31.92
CA MET A 278 -5.76 -0.13 -30.45
C MET A 278 -6.18 1.23 -29.89
N ALA A 279 -5.80 2.34 -30.54
CA ALA A 279 -6.23 3.68 -30.15
C ALA A 279 -7.75 3.81 -30.18
N SER A 280 -8.40 3.26 -31.23
CA SER A 280 -9.86 3.20 -31.32
C SER A 280 -10.47 2.33 -30.21
N ALA A 281 -9.89 1.17 -29.90
CA ALA A 281 -10.35 0.28 -28.83
C ALA A 281 -10.22 0.95 -27.47
N ILE A 282 -9.07 1.60 -27.16
CA ILE A 282 -8.87 2.36 -25.92
C ILE A 282 -9.92 3.45 -25.79
N ALA A 283 -10.11 4.27 -26.83
CA ALA A 283 -11.09 5.36 -26.82
C ALA A 283 -12.51 4.85 -26.57
N SER A 284 -12.92 3.78 -27.28
CA SER A 284 -14.24 3.16 -27.12
C SER A 284 -14.47 2.64 -25.71
N ARG A 285 -13.52 1.85 -25.18
CA ARG A 285 -13.62 1.24 -23.85
C ARG A 285 -13.67 2.27 -22.74
N LEU A 286 -12.83 3.32 -22.81
CA LEU A 286 -12.81 4.37 -21.80
C LEU A 286 -14.07 5.25 -21.85
N LYS A 287 -14.62 5.51 -23.04
CA LYS A 287 -15.94 6.19 -23.16
C LYS A 287 -17.07 5.35 -22.56
N THR A 288 -17.06 4.05 -22.79
CA THR A 288 -18.01 3.12 -22.14
C THR A 288 -17.85 3.11 -20.62
N ALA A 289 -16.62 3.27 -20.11
CA ALA A 289 -16.36 3.40 -18.66
C ALA A 289 -16.90 4.71 -18.07
N GLY A 290 -17.23 5.74 -18.90
CA GLY A 290 -17.86 6.99 -18.50
C GLY A 290 -17.01 8.25 -18.74
N PHE A 291 -15.83 8.14 -19.39
CA PHE A 291 -15.04 9.31 -19.79
C PHE A 291 -15.61 9.96 -21.05
N LEU A 292 -15.59 11.29 -21.10
CA LEU A 292 -16.01 12.04 -22.28
C LEU A 292 -14.87 12.18 -23.30
N TYR A 293 -13.68 12.45 -22.81
CA TYR A 293 -12.46 12.61 -23.62
C TYR A 293 -11.40 11.60 -23.19
N VAL A 294 -10.65 11.11 -24.17
CA VAL A 294 -9.54 10.16 -23.95
C VAL A 294 -8.31 10.72 -24.63
N THR A 295 -7.25 10.88 -23.88
CA THR A 295 -5.95 11.35 -24.36
C THR A 295 -4.86 10.37 -23.95
N LEU A 296 -3.80 10.26 -24.73
CA LEU A 296 -2.62 9.46 -24.43
C LEU A 296 -1.46 10.38 -24.08
N ASP A 297 -0.79 10.12 -22.96
CA ASP A 297 0.44 10.80 -22.59
C ASP A 297 1.59 10.22 -23.42
N LEU A 298 2.18 11.05 -24.29
CA LEU A 298 3.26 10.63 -25.19
C LEU A 298 4.59 10.34 -24.47
N GLU A 299 4.75 10.85 -23.24
CA GLU A 299 5.91 10.52 -22.39
C GLU A 299 5.72 9.18 -21.66
N GLY A 300 4.54 8.56 -21.78
CA GLY A 300 4.22 7.27 -21.20
C GLY A 300 4.11 7.27 -19.67
N TYR A 301 4.11 6.08 -19.10
CA TYR A 301 4.03 5.88 -17.65
C TYR A 301 5.31 6.32 -16.95
N ARG A 302 5.19 7.19 -15.95
CA ARG A 302 6.28 7.61 -15.06
C ARG A 302 5.80 7.59 -13.61
N GLN A 303 6.62 6.99 -12.75
CA GLN A 303 6.32 7.02 -11.32
C GLN A 303 6.36 8.46 -10.80
N GLY A 304 5.30 8.87 -10.09
CA GLY A 304 5.24 10.22 -9.51
C GLY A 304 4.94 11.35 -10.50
N SER A 305 4.45 11.07 -11.72
CA SER A 305 4.17 12.09 -12.76
C SER A 305 3.30 13.26 -12.27
N LEU A 306 2.38 13.04 -11.31
CA LEU A 306 1.57 14.10 -10.72
C LEU A 306 2.33 14.96 -9.69
N ASN A 307 3.44 14.47 -9.13
CA ASN A 307 4.22 15.23 -8.14
C ASN A 307 4.90 16.48 -8.75
N SER A 308 5.08 16.50 -10.07
CA SER A 308 5.61 17.68 -10.77
C SER A 308 4.70 18.92 -10.67
N ALA A 309 3.42 18.72 -10.32
CA ALA A 309 2.47 19.82 -10.09
C ALA A 309 2.49 20.36 -8.64
N LEU A 310 3.23 19.74 -7.73
CA LEU A 310 3.40 20.24 -6.37
C LEU A 310 4.42 21.38 -6.36
N PRO A 311 4.18 22.46 -5.60
CA PRO A 311 5.19 23.49 -5.40
C PRO A 311 6.45 22.85 -4.79
N ARG A 312 7.60 23.23 -5.35
CA ARG A 312 8.94 22.82 -4.87
C ARG A 312 9.31 23.55 -3.61
#